data_60f82a1b2863d9235ff6a6de96a54bcf
#
_entry.id   60f82a1b2863d9235ff6a6de96a54bcf
#
_cell.length_a   1.000
_cell.length_b   1.000
_cell.length_c   1.000
_cell.angle_alpha   90.00
_cell.angle_beta   90.00
_cell.angle_gamma   90.00
#
_symmetry.space_group_name_H-M   'P 1'
#
loop_
_entity.id
_entity.type
_entity.pdbx_description
1 polymer ?
#
loop_
_entity_poly.entity_id
_entity_poly.type
_entity_poly.pdbx_seq_one_letter_code
_entity_poly.pdbx_strand_id
1 'polypeptide(L)'
;PGWKDETRELIMEFLENYKTAYCLKRLDYIRDIFADDAVIIVGNIVKRNLAKVPEDRAISLEGQDIIKYNRYDKEAYLANLARTFKLNEFINLRFTNNDVQWLEKYEDAEIYGIQIGQEYTSSRYADKGYLFLLVDMTDHNAPQIKVRTWQPNEVSMSKIFSAGDFYND
;
A
#
# COMPACT_ATOMS: atom_id res chain seq x y z
N PRO A 1 -15.94 16.24 -5.47
CA PRO A 1 -17.09 17.03 -5.05
C PRO A 1 -17.48 16.65 -3.63
N GLY A 2 -17.82 17.63 -2.82
CA GLY A 2 -18.12 17.43 -1.42
C GLY A 2 -16.91 17.46 -0.49
N TRP A 3 -15.73 17.55 -1.02
CA TRP A 3 -14.53 17.71 -0.22
C TRP A 3 -14.39 19.15 0.24
N LYS A 4 -14.14 19.30 1.50
CA LYS A 4 -13.69 20.58 2.02
C LYS A 4 -12.19 20.69 1.76
N ASP A 5 -11.68 21.86 1.48
CA ASP A 5 -10.26 22.11 1.32
C ASP A 5 -9.46 21.64 2.55
N GLU A 6 -10.05 21.81 3.73
CA GLU A 6 -9.46 21.33 4.99
C GLU A 6 -9.20 19.82 5.01
N THR A 7 -10.16 19.02 4.50
CA THR A 7 -10.00 17.56 4.45
C THR A 7 -8.89 17.18 3.48
N ARG A 8 -8.82 17.86 2.35
CA ARG A 8 -7.77 17.64 1.37
C ARG A 8 -6.39 17.90 1.97
N GLU A 9 -6.24 19.01 2.70
CA GLU A 9 -5.00 19.35 3.38
C GLU A 9 -4.61 18.29 4.42
N LEU A 10 -5.59 17.79 5.18
CA LEU A 10 -5.36 16.74 6.17
C LEU A 10 -4.84 15.45 5.53
N ILE A 11 -5.42 15.07 4.39
CA ILE A 11 -4.98 13.87 3.67
C ILE A 11 -3.57 14.06 3.14
N MET A 12 -3.29 15.21 2.55
CA MET A 12 -1.96 15.49 2.01
C MET A 12 -0.92 15.52 3.13
N GLU A 13 -1.25 16.12 4.27
CA GLU A 13 -0.38 16.11 5.46
C GLU A 13 -0.14 14.69 5.95
N PHE A 14 -1.19 13.89 6.03
CA PHE A 14 -1.07 12.49 6.43
C PHE A 14 -0.11 11.72 5.52
N LEU A 15 -0.25 11.89 4.21
CA LEU A 15 0.62 11.20 3.24
C LEU A 15 2.07 11.66 3.36
N GLU A 16 2.31 12.95 3.57
CA GLU A 16 3.66 13.48 3.79
C GLU A 16 4.27 12.92 5.07
N ASN A 17 3.49 12.86 6.15
CA ASN A 17 3.95 12.30 7.42
C ASN A 17 4.22 10.79 7.30
N TYR A 18 3.39 10.07 6.58
CA TYR A 18 3.60 8.65 6.28
C TYR A 18 4.94 8.45 5.56
N LYS A 19 5.16 9.18 4.49
CA LYS A 19 6.38 9.11 3.71
C LYS A 19 7.61 9.42 4.55
N THR A 20 7.56 10.50 5.31
CA THR A 20 8.65 10.93 6.18
C THR A 20 8.98 9.87 7.24
N ALA A 21 7.95 9.26 7.81
CA ALA A 21 8.13 8.22 8.83
C ALA A 21 8.90 7.01 8.29
N TYR A 22 8.62 6.59 7.07
CA TYR A 22 9.37 5.50 6.44
C TYR A 22 10.79 5.92 6.10
N CYS A 23 10.98 7.12 5.56
CA CYS A 23 12.31 7.62 5.20
C CYS A 23 13.20 7.81 6.43
N LEU A 24 12.64 8.24 7.54
CA LEU A 24 13.37 8.46 8.79
C LEU A 24 13.29 7.27 9.75
N LYS A 25 12.69 6.17 9.32
CA LYS A 25 12.59 4.92 10.10
C LYS A 25 11.90 5.11 11.45
N ARG A 26 10.83 5.89 11.48
CA ARG A 26 10.05 6.17 12.68
C ARG A 26 9.05 5.07 12.97
N LEU A 27 9.53 3.95 13.47
CA LEU A 27 8.69 2.76 13.68
C LEU A 27 7.56 3.01 14.68
N ASP A 28 7.80 3.81 15.71
CA ASP A 28 6.77 4.15 16.71
C ASP A 28 5.61 4.91 16.08
N TYR A 29 5.92 5.89 15.24
CA TYR A 29 4.89 6.64 14.52
C TYR A 29 4.10 5.72 13.60
N ILE A 30 4.79 4.86 12.86
CA ILE A 30 4.14 3.91 11.95
C ILE A 30 3.22 2.98 12.73
N ARG A 31 3.65 2.49 13.89
CA ARG A 31 2.82 1.68 14.77
C ARG A 31 1.53 2.42 15.16
N ASP A 32 1.64 3.68 15.49
CA ASP A 32 0.50 4.46 15.97
C ASP A 32 -0.54 4.73 14.87
N ILE A 33 -0.12 4.85 13.61
CA ILE A 33 -1.05 5.14 12.51
C ILE A 33 -1.70 3.91 11.89
N PHE A 34 -1.27 2.71 12.27
CA PHE A 34 -1.93 1.47 11.82
C PHE A 34 -2.94 1.01 12.87
N ALA A 35 -4.16 0.73 12.44
CA ALA A 35 -5.15 0.13 13.32
C ALA A 35 -4.69 -1.26 13.76
N ASP A 36 -5.06 -1.67 14.98
CA ASP A 36 -4.64 -2.97 15.51
C ASP A 36 -5.16 -4.14 14.66
N ASP A 37 -6.32 -3.96 14.03
CA ASP A 37 -6.93 -4.95 13.15
C ASP A 37 -6.68 -4.68 11.67
N ALA A 38 -5.67 -3.87 11.33
CA ALA A 38 -5.38 -3.50 9.96
C ALA A 38 -5.15 -4.73 9.07
N VAL A 39 -5.69 -4.67 7.87
CA VAL A 39 -5.45 -5.66 6.82
C VAL A 39 -4.28 -5.18 5.97
N ILE A 40 -3.22 -5.97 5.91
CA ILE A 40 -2.01 -5.62 5.17
C ILE A 40 -1.74 -6.72 4.15
N ILE A 41 -1.70 -6.35 2.88
CA ILE A 41 -1.52 -7.29 1.77
C ILE A 41 -0.36 -6.80 0.92
N VAL A 42 0.58 -7.71 0.63
CA VAL A 42 1.75 -7.41 -0.20
C VAL A 42 1.80 -8.38 -1.36
N GLY A 43 1.85 -7.85 -2.57
CA GLY A 43 2.01 -8.63 -3.80
C GLY A 43 3.48 -8.71 -4.19
N ASN A 44 3.92 -9.91 -4.50
CA ASN A 44 5.29 -10.17 -4.98
C ASN A 44 5.24 -10.91 -6.29
N ILE A 45 6.15 -10.57 -7.20
CA ILE A 45 6.26 -11.25 -8.47
C ILE A 45 6.89 -12.62 -8.26
N VAL A 46 6.21 -13.64 -8.75
CA VAL A 46 6.73 -15.01 -8.79
C VAL A 46 6.79 -15.43 -10.25
N LYS A 47 7.98 -15.64 -10.77
CA LYS A 47 8.15 -16.06 -12.16
C LYS A 47 7.68 -17.49 -12.33
N ARG A 48 6.97 -17.74 -13.43
CA ARG A 48 6.56 -19.10 -13.78
C ARG A 48 7.77 -19.97 -14.06
N ASN A 49 7.73 -21.19 -13.55
CA ASN A 49 8.72 -22.19 -13.89
C ASN A 49 8.31 -22.85 -15.23
N LEU A 50 8.88 -22.36 -16.32
CA LEU A 50 8.55 -22.84 -17.67
C LEU A 50 8.92 -24.33 -17.88
N ALA A 51 9.82 -24.87 -17.10
CA ALA A 51 10.19 -26.28 -17.18
C ALA A 51 9.04 -27.24 -16.82
N LYS A 52 8.03 -26.73 -16.10
CA LYS A 52 6.85 -27.52 -15.72
C LYS A 52 5.66 -27.32 -16.66
N VAL A 53 5.83 -26.50 -17.70
CA VAL A 53 4.77 -26.19 -18.65
C VAL A 53 4.95 -27.03 -19.90
N PRO A 54 3.89 -27.67 -20.44
CA PRO A 54 3.99 -28.37 -21.71
C PRO A 54 4.54 -27.48 -22.82
N GLU A 55 5.38 -28.04 -23.68
CA GLU A 55 6.09 -27.32 -24.73
C GLU A 55 5.15 -26.48 -25.62
N ASP A 56 3.98 -27.01 -25.92
CA ASP A 56 2.97 -26.31 -26.75
C ASP A 56 2.37 -25.08 -26.07
N ARG A 57 2.51 -24.95 -24.75
CA ARG A 57 2.03 -23.83 -23.97
C ARG A 57 3.14 -22.87 -23.54
N ALA A 58 4.38 -23.29 -23.63
CA ALA A 58 5.52 -22.50 -23.15
C ALA A 58 5.62 -21.13 -23.82
N ILE A 59 5.33 -21.05 -25.11
CA ILE A 59 5.40 -19.81 -25.88
C ILE A 59 4.38 -18.80 -25.40
N SER A 60 3.14 -19.24 -25.13
CA SER A 60 2.06 -18.35 -24.68
C SER A 60 2.25 -17.88 -23.24
N LEU A 61 3.10 -18.57 -22.46
CA LEU A 61 3.37 -18.24 -21.06
C LEU A 61 4.70 -17.53 -20.86
N GLU A 62 5.52 -17.49 -21.90
CA GLU A 62 6.84 -16.86 -21.85
C GLU A 62 6.73 -15.39 -21.47
N GLY A 63 7.49 -14.96 -20.48
CA GLY A 63 7.50 -13.59 -20.00
C GLY A 63 6.31 -13.21 -19.11
N GLN A 64 5.41 -14.13 -18.83
CA GLN A 64 4.30 -13.87 -17.93
C GLN A 64 4.70 -14.10 -16.47
N ASP A 65 4.58 -13.05 -15.68
CA ASP A 65 4.81 -13.12 -14.24
C ASP A 65 3.49 -13.31 -13.50
N ILE A 66 3.55 -14.03 -12.41
CA ILE A 66 2.41 -14.20 -11.51
C ILE A 66 2.69 -13.35 -10.27
N ILE A 67 1.68 -12.63 -9.82
CA ILE A 67 1.75 -11.90 -8.57
C ILE A 67 1.15 -12.77 -7.47
N LYS A 68 1.94 -13.06 -6.46
CA LYS A 68 1.50 -13.79 -5.28
C LYS A 68 1.26 -12.81 -4.16
N TYR A 69 0.09 -12.87 -3.52
CA TYR A 69 -0.29 -12.00 -2.43
C TYR A 69 -0.13 -12.70 -1.10
N ASN A 70 0.50 -12.01 -0.15
CA ASN A 70 0.63 -12.46 1.22
C ASN A 70 -0.06 -11.47 2.14
N ARG A 71 -0.76 -11.98 3.13
CA ARG A 71 -1.46 -11.16 4.12
C ARG A 71 -0.68 -11.18 5.43
N TYR A 72 -0.54 -10.02 6.04
CA TYR A 72 0.15 -9.84 7.30
C TYR A 72 -0.77 -9.13 8.29
N ASP A 73 -0.70 -9.49 9.56
CA ASP A 73 -1.27 -8.66 10.60
C ASP A 73 -0.32 -7.51 10.95
N LYS A 74 -0.78 -6.57 11.77
CA LYS A 74 -0.01 -5.40 12.14
C LYS A 74 1.35 -5.77 12.74
N GLU A 75 1.37 -6.69 13.69
CA GLU A 75 2.62 -7.04 14.39
C GLU A 75 3.63 -7.73 13.49
N ALA A 76 3.18 -8.63 12.62
CA ALA A 76 4.05 -9.26 11.63
C ALA A 76 4.63 -8.24 10.65
N TYR A 77 3.80 -7.32 10.18
CA TYR A 77 4.25 -6.25 9.28
C TYR A 77 5.31 -5.37 9.96
N LEU A 78 5.05 -4.93 11.18
CA LEU A 78 5.99 -4.09 11.92
C LEU A 78 7.31 -4.80 12.22
N ALA A 79 7.26 -6.09 12.51
CA ALA A 79 8.47 -6.89 12.72
C ALA A 79 9.33 -6.96 11.45
N ASN A 80 8.69 -7.19 10.30
CA ASN A 80 9.38 -7.18 9.00
C ASN A 80 9.95 -5.79 8.69
N LEU A 81 9.20 -4.75 8.97
CA LEU A 81 9.64 -3.37 8.75
C LEU A 81 10.83 -3.02 9.62
N ALA A 82 10.83 -3.45 10.88
CA ALA A 82 11.96 -3.23 11.80
C ALA A 82 13.24 -3.85 11.25
N ARG A 83 13.15 -5.06 10.69
CA ARG A 83 14.30 -5.71 10.04
C ARG A 83 14.78 -4.93 8.83
N THR A 84 13.86 -4.48 7.99
CA THR A 84 14.18 -3.66 6.81
C THR A 84 14.90 -2.38 7.22
N PHE A 85 14.44 -1.73 8.28
CA PHE A 85 15.05 -0.49 8.78
C PHE A 85 16.48 -0.72 9.28
N LYS A 86 16.76 -1.87 9.89
CA LYS A 86 18.12 -2.21 10.34
C LYS A 86 19.06 -2.52 9.18
N LEU A 87 18.53 -3.15 8.12
CA LEU A 87 19.35 -3.62 7.01
C LEU A 87 19.68 -2.55 5.98
N ASN A 88 18.99 -1.41 6.01
CA ASN A 88 19.17 -0.35 5.03
C ASN A 88 19.67 0.91 5.70
N GLU A 89 20.71 1.52 5.11
CA GLU A 89 21.23 2.80 5.59
C GLU A 89 20.26 3.93 5.29
N PHE A 90 19.61 3.85 4.11
CA PHE A 90 18.59 4.83 3.74
C PHE A 90 17.38 4.14 3.12
N ILE A 91 16.25 4.80 3.23
CA ILE A 91 15.00 4.46 2.55
C ILE A 91 14.42 5.76 2.01
N ASN A 92 14.02 5.75 0.75
CA ASN A 92 13.38 6.89 0.13
C ASN A 92 12.09 6.44 -0.56
N LEU A 93 11.00 7.17 -0.27
CA LEU A 93 9.71 6.96 -0.92
C LEU A 93 9.38 8.19 -1.76
N ARG A 94 8.95 7.96 -2.99
CA ARG A 94 8.42 9.00 -3.84
C ARG A 94 7.00 8.60 -4.23
N PHE A 95 6.06 9.49 -3.97
CA PHE A 95 4.68 9.29 -4.40
C PHE A 95 4.47 9.98 -5.74
N THR A 96 3.86 9.24 -6.66
CA THR A 96 3.46 9.77 -7.95
C THR A 96 1.96 10.04 -7.90
N ASN A 97 1.21 9.80 -8.94
CA ASN A 97 -0.22 10.09 -8.98
C ASN A 97 -0.97 9.53 -7.78
N ASN A 98 -1.86 10.32 -7.18
CA ASN A 98 -2.78 9.82 -6.18
C ASN A 98 -4.22 10.07 -6.59
N ASP A 99 -5.09 9.15 -6.20
CA ASP A 99 -6.52 9.26 -6.39
C ASP A 99 -7.18 8.95 -5.05
N VAL A 100 -8.03 9.86 -4.59
CA VAL A 100 -8.66 9.74 -3.28
C VAL A 100 -10.16 9.65 -3.45
N GLN A 101 -10.73 8.63 -2.82
CA GLN A 101 -12.17 8.39 -2.82
C GLN A 101 -12.72 8.47 -1.40
N TRP A 102 -13.71 9.32 -1.20
CA TRP A 102 -14.45 9.39 0.05
C TRP A 102 -15.55 8.33 0.05
N LEU A 103 -15.70 7.60 1.18
CA LEU A 103 -16.72 6.56 1.33
C LEU A 103 -17.96 7.15 2.02
N GLU A 104 -18.92 7.56 1.25
CA GLU A 104 -20.13 8.25 1.71
C GLU A 104 -21.04 7.41 2.61
N LYS A 105 -20.95 6.07 2.52
CA LYS A 105 -21.84 5.19 3.29
C LYS A 105 -21.60 5.21 4.80
N TYR A 106 -20.57 5.90 5.24
CA TYR A 106 -20.26 6.07 6.66
C TYR A 106 -20.52 7.52 7.06
N GLU A 107 -21.80 7.86 7.26
CA GLU A 107 -22.20 9.25 7.54
C GLU A 107 -21.51 9.87 8.75
N ASP A 108 -21.26 9.07 9.79
CA ASP A 108 -20.61 9.52 11.01
C ASP A 108 -19.11 9.29 11.03
N ALA A 109 -18.55 8.79 9.95
CA ALA A 109 -17.13 8.50 9.85
C ALA A 109 -16.52 9.10 8.60
N GLU A 110 -15.28 9.55 8.70
CA GLU A 110 -14.50 10.07 7.56
C GLU A 110 -13.51 9.00 7.12
N ILE A 111 -13.93 8.20 6.15
CA ILE A 111 -13.10 7.10 5.63
C ILE A 111 -12.77 7.35 4.18
N TYR A 112 -11.49 7.26 3.85
CA TYR A 112 -10.98 7.53 2.51
C TYR A 112 -10.17 6.36 1.98
N GLY A 113 -10.43 6.02 0.71
CA GLY A 113 -9.58 5.10 -0.04
C GLY A 113 -8.61 5.91 -0.89
N ILE A 114 -7.32 5.63 -0.79
CA ILE A 114 -6.27 6.38 -1.48
C ILE A 114 -5.44 5.43 -2.31
N GLN A 115 -5.44 5.61 -3.62
CA GLN A 115 -4.56 4.90 -4.54
C GLN A 115 -3.36 5.78 -4.86
N ILE A 116 -2.17 5.24 -4.69
CA ILE A 116 -0.92 6.01 -4.83
C ILE A 116 0.06 5.22 -5.66
N GLY A 117 0.66 5.86 -6.68
CA GLY A 117 1.86 5.32 -7.30
C GLY A 117 3.03 5.56 -6.35
N GLN A 118 3.83 4.54 -6.08
CA GLN A 118 4.97 4.67 -5.19
C GLN A 118 6.24 4.14 -5.85
N GLU A 119 7.29 4.95 -5.79
CA GLU A 119 8.65 4.52 -6.10
C GLU A 119 9.41 4.38 -4.78
N TYR A 120 9.97 3.20 -4.55
CA TYR A 120 10.72 2.87 -3.34
C TYR A 120 12.19 2.66 -3.71
N THR A 121 13.09 3.29 -2.97
CA THR A 121 14.53 3.10 -3.11
C THR A 121 15.15 2.94 -1.74
N SER A 122 16.01 1.96 -1.59
CA SER A 122 16.79 1.78 -0.36
C SER A 122 18.22 1.42 -0.72
N SER A 123 19.05 1.24 0.30
CA SER A 123 20.46 0.85 0.11
C SER A 123 20.61 -0.47 -0.65
N ARG A 124 19.60 -1.34 -0.62
CA ARG A 124 19.70 -2.70 -1.14
C ARG A 124 18.72 -3.01 -2.26
N TYR A 125 17.70 -2.15 -2.46
CA TYR A 125 16.57 -2.54 -3.28
C TYR A 125 15.85 -1.33 -3.83
N ALA A 126 15.28 -1.46 -5.01
CA ALA A 126 14.44 -0.43 -5.61
C ALA A 126 13.28 -1.10 -6.34
N ASP A 127 12.10 -0.53 -6.19
CA ASP A 127 10.93 -0.95 -6.95
C ASP A 127 9.98 0.22 -7.18
N LYS A 128 8.94 -0.04 -7.96
CA LYS A 128 7.82 0.87 -8.13
C LYS A 128 6.54 0.05 -8.27
N GLY A 129 5.45 0.64 -7.85
CA GLY A 129 4.16 -0.03 -7.92
C GLY A 129 3.06 0.84 -7.35
N TYR A 130 2.04 0.17 -6.83
CA TYR A 130 0.82 0.81 -6.39
C TYR A 130 0.54 0.50 -4.93
N LEU A 131 0.37 1.57 -4.17
CA LEU A 131 -0.02 1.53 -2.77
C LEU A 131 -1.50 1.87 -2.69
N PHE A 132 -2.28 1.10 -1.96
CA PHE A 132 -3.64 1.47 -1.60
C PHE A 132 -3.73 1.57 -0.09
N LEU A 133 -4.29 2.67 0.40
CA LEU A 133 -4.53 2.89 1.81
C LEU A 133 -6.01 3.17 2.02
N LEU A 134 -6.62 2.45 2.97
CA LEU A 134 -7.93 2.80 3.49
C LEU A 134 -7.70 3.44 4.86
N VAL A 135 -8.04 4.71 4.99
CA VAL A 135 -7.71 5.50 6.18
C VAL A 135 -8.98 6.01 6.84
N ASP A 136 -9.10 5.75 8.13
CA ASP A 136 -10.14 6.33 8.96
C ASP A 136 -9.59 7.62 9.57
N MET A 137 -10.15 8.75 9.14
CA MET A 137 -9.77 10.07 9.61
C MET A 137 -10.89 10.72 10.45
N THR A 138 -11.76 9.92 11.02
CA THR A 138 -12.85 10.42 11.87
C THR A 138 -12.31 11.26 13.02
N ASP A 139 -11.24 10.79 13.67
CA ASP A 139 -10.46 11.60 14.59
C ASP A 139 -9.28 12.21 13.82
N HIS A 140 -9.34 13.49 13.52
CA HIS A 140 -8.31 14.17 12.75
C HIS A 140 -6.94 14.17 13.44
N ASN A 141 -6.91 14.00 14.75
CA ASN A 141 -5.66 13.95 15.52
C ASN A 141 -5.06 12.55 15.58
N ALA A 142 -5.81 11.53 15.18
CA ALA A 142 -5.38 10.14 15.25
C ALA A 142 -5.86 9.35 14.02
N PRO A 143 -5.37 9.68 12.81
CA PRO A 143 -5.71 8.91 11.61
C PRO A 143 -5.28 7.46 11.76
N GLN A 144 -6.11 6.52 11.27
CA GLN A 144 -5.82 5.10 11.37
C GLN A 144 -5.89 4.43 10.00
N ILE A 145 -4.84 3.74 9.62
CA ILE A 145 -4.83 2.92 8.42
C ILE A 145 -5.54 1.61 8.73
N LYS A 146 -6.64 1.35 8.04
CA LYS A 146 -7.43 0.12 8.20
C LYS A 146 -7.03 -0.94 7.19
N VAL A 147 -6.55 -0.52 6.01
CA VAL A 147 -6.06 -1.41 4.96
C VAL A 147 -4.85 -0.78 4.33
N ARG A 148 -3.82 -1.58 4.11
CA ARG A 148 -2.66 -1.20 3.31
C ARG A 148 -2.35 -2.33 2.34
N THR A 149 -2.31 -2.03 1.05
CA THR A 149 -1.90 -3.02 0.06
C THR A 149 -0.77 -2.48 -0.80
N TRP A 150 0.11 -3.38 -1.20
CA TRP A 150 1.16 -3.11 -2.16
C TRP A 150 1.06 -4.07 -3.33
N GLN A 151 1.13 -3.51 -4.55
CA GLN A 151 1.14 -4.29 -5.78
C GLN A 151 2.28 -3.81 -6.66
N PRO A 152 3.05 -4.73 -7.25
CA PRO A 152 4.13 -4.36 -8.15
C PRO A 152 3.58 -3.72 -9.43
N ASN A 153 4.42 -2.94 -10.10
CA ASN A 153 4.06 -2.20 -11.31
C ASN A 153 3.50 -3.07 -12.43
N GLU A 154 3.82 -4.36 -12.42
CA GLU A 154 3.37 -5.33 -13.42
C GLU A 154 1.90 -5.73 -13.26
N VAL A 155 1.24 -5.30 -12.18
CA VAL A 155 -0.18 -5.61 -12.00
C VAL A 155 -1.01 -5.00 -13.11
N SER A 156 -2.03 -5.74 -13.56
CA SER A 156 -2.99 -5.23 -14.54
C SER A 156 -3.77 -4.05 -13.97
N MET A 157 -3.97 -3.00 -14.77
CA MET A 157 -4.70 -1.79 -14.34
C MET A 157 -6.07 -2.10 -13.77
N SER A 158 -6.76 -3.08 -14.32
CA SER A 158 -8.09 -3.48 -13.83
C SER A 158 -8.06 -4.21 -12.49
N LYS A 159 -6.88 -4.62 -12.03
CA LYS A 159 -6.71 -5.38 -10.78
C LYS A 159 -6.05 -4.59 -9.66
N ILE A 160 -5.82 -3.31 -9.88
CA ILE A 160 -5.29 -2.44 -8.82
C ILE A 160 -6.33 -2.32 -7.71
N PHE A 161 -5.92 -2.57 -6.47
CA PHE A 161 -6.82 -2.50 -5.33
C PHE A 161 -7.42 -1.12 -5.17
N SER A 162 -8.70 -1.11 -4.81
CA SER A 162 -9.48 0.09 -4.53
C SER A 162 -10.39 -0.15 -3.35
N ALA A 163 -11.12 0.88 -2.94
CA ALA A 163 -12.06 0.80 -1.83
C ALA A 163 -13.09 -0.30 -2.03
N GLY A 164 -13.55 -0.52 -3.26
CA GLY A 164 -14.55 -1.55 -3.58
C GLY A 164 -14.12 -2.97 -3.27
N ASP A 165 -12.81 -3.24 -3.20
CA ASP A 165 -12.30 -4.56 -2.88
C ASP A 165 -12.44 -4.90 -1.39
N PHE A 166 -12.64 -3.90 -0.53
CA PHE A 166 -12.67 -4.07 0.92
C PHE A 166 -14.02 -3.70 1.55
N TYR A 167 -14.91 -3.10 0.79
CA TYR A 167 -16.25 -2.76 1.21
C TYR A 167 -17.25 -3.32 0.22
N ASN A 168 -17.94 -4.36 0.66
CA ASN A 168 -19.06 -4.92 -0.08
C ASN A 168 -20.36 -4.37 0.55
N ASP A 169 -21.27 -3.99 -0.31
CA ASP A 169 -22.60 -3.58 0.13
C ASP A 169 -23.41 -4.75 0.68
#